data_207f64fb58962cde5a0bf6451790b4ec
#
_entry.id   207f64fb58962cde5a0bf6451790b4ec
#
_cell.length_a   1.000
_cell.length_b   1.000
_cell.length_c   1.000
_cell.angle_alpha   90.00
_cell.angle_beta   90.00
_cell.angle_gamma   90.00
#
_symmetry.space_group_name_H-M   'P 1'
#
loop_
_entity.id
_entity.type
_entity.pdbx_description
1 polymer ?
#
loop_
_entity_poly.entity_id
_entity_poly.type
_entity_poly.pdbx_seq_one_letter_code
_entity_poly.pdbx_strand_id
1 'polypeptide(L)'
;MTKKTILALAATMLMLTSCHTEEKVLYFQDLQAGQTINTGDYTPVKYAPGDKLTIVVTSSKTPEMAMQFNLPIITTQAGTGRSYTNNQIAYYTIDENGCIDIPSLGRVAITGLTRSEAAAKIQTILREKLLRDAVVTITSSDQYITVLGEVARPGKVNFTKDGMTLLEALGECGDLTIQAKRSEIKVIRQEGSESKVYLVDIRSKDLLSSPVYRLQQNDIVYVQPNRVRMGQSTYNENSIRSISTWISVSSLLMSLGILIFK
;
A
#
# COMPACT_ATOMS: atom_id res chain seq x y z
N MET A 1 -39.05 -23.54 -43.09
CA MET A 1 -37.72 -22.95 -42.81
C MET A 1 -36.66 -23.92 -43.30
N THR A 2 -35.78 -23.47 -44.15
CA THR A 2 -34.71 -24.32 -44.67
C THR A 2 -33.63 -24.57 -43.62
N LYS A 3 -32.98 -25.73 -43.62
CA LYS A 3 -31.89 -26.04 -42.68
C LYS A 3 -30.82 -24.92 -42.59
N LYS A 4 -30.66 -24.19 -43.69
CA LYS A 4 -29.73 -23.05 -43.80
C LYS A 4 -30.16 -21.85 -42.95
N THR A 5 -31.48 -21.56 -42.84
CA THR A 5 -31.97 -20.47 -41.99
C THR A 5 -31.88 -20.78 -40.49
N ILE A 6 -32.05 -22.05 -40.10
CA ILE A 6 -31.90 -22.48 -38.71
C ILE A 6 -30.42 -22.39 -38.29
N LEU A 7 -29.49 -22.79 -39.16
CA LEU A 7 -28.06 -22.70 -38.89
C LEU A 7 -27.57 -21.27 -38.77
N ALA A 8 -28.08 -20.35 -39.61
CA ALA A 8 -27.78 -18.93 -39.54
C ALA A 8 -28.32 -18.31 -38.23
N LEU A 9 -29.53 -18.67 -37.80
CA LEU A 9 -30.15 -18.19 -36.57
C LEU A 9 -29.37 -18.70 -35.32
N ALA A 10 -28.94 -19.96 -35.33
CA ALA A 10 -28.13 -20.54 -34.25
C ALA A 10 -26.74 -19.89 -34.15
N ALA A 11 -26.10 -19.57 -35.29
CA ALA A 11 -24.82 -18.87 -35.33
C ALA A 11 -24.94 -17.42 -34.79
N THR A 12 -26.05 -16.74 -35.10
CA THR A 12 -26.32 -15.38 -34.60
C THR A 12 -26.60 -15.39 -33.08
N MET A 13 -27.26 -16.41 -32.57
CA MET A 13 -27.56 -16.54 -31.13
C MET A 13 -26.32 -16.85 -30.28
N LEU A 14 -25.31 -17.50 -30.83
CA LEU A 14 -24.02 -17.76 -30.19
C LEU A 14 -23.15 -16.49 -30.04
N MET A 15 -23.40 -15.46 -30.84
CA MET A 15 -22.67 -14.17 -30.76
C MET A 15 -23.18 -13.22 -29.67
N LEU A 16 -24.29 -13.53 -29.00
CA LEU A 16 -24.93 -12.66 -28.00
C LEU A 16 -24.52 -12.95 -26.55
N THR A 17 -23.55 -13.83 -26.30
CA THR A 17 -22.99 -14.02 -24.95
C THR A 17 -22.09 -12.86 -24.63
N SER A 18 -22.71 -11.78 -24.10
CA SER A 18 -22.01 -10.62 -23.56
C SER A 18 -21.17 -11.04 -22.35
N CYS A 19 -19.89 -10.76 -22.40
CA CYS A 19 -19.00 -10.97 -21.25
C CYS A 19 -19.42 -10.07 -20.08
N HIS A 20 -19.75 -10.64 -18.94
CA HIS A 20 -19.92 -9.95 -17.66
C HIS A 20 -18.56 -9.43 -17.17
N THR A 21 -18.21 -8.23 -17.58
CA THR A 21 -16.89 -7.63 -17.29
C THR A 21 -16.95 -6.74 -16.04
N GLU A 22 -18.12 -6.20 -15.70
CA GLU A 22 -18.31 -5.27 -14.57
C GLU A 22 -17.93 -5.90 -13.24
N GLU A 23 -18.33 -7.15 -12.96
CA GLU A 23 -18.01 -7.86 -11.71
C GLU A 23 -16.51 -8.01 -11.44
N LYS A 24 -15.67 -7.87 -12.47
CA LYS A 24 -14.21 -8.01 -12.31
C LYS A 24 -13.52 -6.70 -11.95
N VAL A 25 -14.19 -5.56 -12.12
CA VAL A 25 -13.58 -4.23 -12.02
C VAL A 25 -14.08 -3.43 -10.83
N LEU A 26 -15.35 -3.59 -10.46
CA LEU A 26 -15.97 -2.83 -9.39
C LEU A 26 -15.46 -3.26 -8.01
N TYR A 27 -15.36 -2.30 -7.10
CA TYR A 27 -15.03 -2.52 -5.68
C TYR A 27 -16.33 -2.74 -4.89
N PHE A 28 -16.24 -3.46 -3.77
CA PHE A 28 -17.31 -3.56 -2.78
C PHE A 28 -18.69 -3.90 -3.36
N GLN A 29 -18.76 -4.91 -4.23
CA GLN A 29 -19.99 -5.28 -4.94
C GLN A 29 -21.11 -5.79 -4.03
N ASP A 30 -20.74 -6.20 -2.83
CA ASP A 30 -21.62 -6.75 -1.79
C ASP A 30 -21.98 -5.74 -0.68
N LEU A 31 -21.58 -4.45 -0.83
CA LEU A 31 -21.95 -3.37 0.06
C LEU A 31 -23.35 -2.84 -0.23
N GLN A 32 -24.12 -2.64 0.84
CA GLN A 32 -25.45 -2.04 0.77
C GLN A 32 -25.48 -0.69 1.49
N ALA A 33 -26.23 0.25 0.97
CA ALA A 33 -26.41 1.55 1.61
C ALA A 33 -27.02 1.39 3.01
N GLY A 34 -26.43 2.06 4.01
CA GLY A 34 -26.86 1.97 5.40
C GLY A 34 -26.38 0.72 6.17
N GLN A 35 -25.60 -0.15 5.54
CA GLN A 35 -25.02 -1.31 6.22
C GLN A 35 -23.90 -0.88 7.19
N THR A 36 -23.95 -1.39 8.42
CA THR A 36 -22.85 -1.25 9.39
C THR A 36 -21.92 -2.48 9.28
N ILE A 37 -20.63 -2.24 9.16
CA ILE A 37 -19.61 -3.31 9.08
C ILE A 37 -18.66 -3.14 10.24
N ASN A 38 -18.34 -4.25 10.90
CA ASN A 38 -17.27 -4.27 11.90
C ASN A 38 -15.92 -4.28 11.16
N THR A 39 -15.17 -3.20 11.26
CA THR A 39 -13.86 -3.04 10.61
C THR A 39 -12.70 -3.63 11.43
N GLY A 40 -13.01 -4.45 12.43
CA GLY A 40 -12.02 -5.01 13.36
C GLY A 40 -11.47 -3.97 14.35
N ASP A 41 -10.77 -4.44 15.37
CA ASP A 41 -10.15 -3.57 16.36
C ASP A 41 -8.91 -2.90 15.78
N TYR A 42 -8.78 -1.62 16.07
CA TYR A 42 -7.57 -0.87 15.74
C TYR A 42 -6.41 -1.35 16.64
N THR A 43 -5.44 -2.03 16.05
CA THR A 43 -4.19 -2.36 16.73
C THR A 43 -3.17 -1.26 16.42
N PRO A 44 -2.81 -0.41 17.40
CA PRO A 44 -1.82 0.64 17.17
C PRO A 44 -0.46 0.03 16.81
N VAL A 45 0.23 0.68 15.88
CA VAL A 45 1.60 0.31 15.51
C VAL A 45 2.52 0.55 16.72
N LYS A 46 3.35 -0.44 17.02
CA LYS A 46 4.35 -0.38 18.09
C LYS A 46 5.73 -0.21 17.49
N TYR A 47 6.56 0.57 18.16
CA TYR A 47 7.94 0.78 17.76
C TYR A 47 8.78 -0.49 17.83
N ALA A 48 9.66 -0.65 16.87
CA ALA A 48 10.62 -1.75 16.74
C ALA A 48 12.06 -1.22 16.58
N PRO A 49 13.09 -2.02 16.86
CA PRO A 49 14.47 -1.68 16.56
C PRO A 49 14.65 -1.30 15.08
N GLY A 50 15.41 -0.24 14.82
CA GLY A 50 15.62 0.32 13.48
C GLY A 50 14.63 1.41 13.08
N ASP A 51 13.50 1.57 13.77
CA ASP A 51 12.57 2.65 13.51
C ASP A 51 13.20 4.02 13.80
N LYS A 52 12.81 4.99 12.95
CA LYS A 52 13.25 6.37 13.11
C LYS A 52 12.08 7.24 13.54
N LEU A 53 12.34 8.10 14.49
CA LEU A 53 11.34 9.02 15.03
C LEU A 53 11.94 10.40 15.31
N THR A 54 11.11 11.41 15.11
CA THR A 54 11.41 12.79 15.49
C THR A 54 10.69 13.09 16.79
N ILE A 55 11.42 13.62 17.75
CA ILE A 55 10.88 14.04 19.05
C ILE A 55 10.92 15.55 19.13
N VAL A 56 9.76 16.15 19.37
CA VAL A 56 9.62 17.59 19.61
C VAL A 56 9.21 17.80 21.06
N VAL A 57 10.01 18.56 21.79
CA VAL A 57 9.74 18.95 23.16
C VAL A 57 9.37 20.43 23.18
N THR A 58 8.25 20.76 23.79
CA THR A 58 7.83 22.14 24.00
C THR A 58 7.59 22.42 25.50
N SER A 59 7.85 23.64 25.93
CA SER A 59 7.56 24.13 27.27
C SER A 59 7.08 25.58 27.17
N SER A 60 6.01 25.91 27.86
CA SER A 60 5.49 27.28 27.90
C SER A 60 6.27 28.17 28.85
N LYS A 61 6.81 27.58 29.92
CA LYS A 61 7.52 28.32 30.98
C LYS A 61 9.01 28.49 30.68
N THR A 62 9.62 27.51 30.06
CA THR A 62 11.06 27.46 29.77
C THR A 62 11.33 27.00 28.34
N PRO A 63 10.94 27.78 27.32
CA PRO A 63 11.09 27.38 25.92
C PRO A 63 12.56 27.18 25.50
N GLU A 64 13.48 27.97 26.07
CA GLU A 64 14.92 27.86 25.84
C GLU A 64 15.50 26.50 26.26
N MET A 65 15.04 25.98 27.40
CA MET A 65 15.44 24.64 27.86
C MET A 65 14.83 23.53 26.99
N ALA A 66 13.63 23.73 26.46
CA ALA A 66 13.01 22.78 25.54
C ALA A 66 13.76 22.70 24.21
N MET A 67 14.35 23.78 23.73
CA MET A 67 15.13 23.81 22.48
C MET A 67 16.34 22.87 22.49
N GLN A 68 16.90 22.55 23.66
CA GLN A 68 18.04 21.62 23.78
C GLN A 68 17.69 20.21 23.30
N PHE A 69 16.41 19.85 23.32
CA PHE A 69 15.93 18.53 22.88
C PHE A 69 15.53 18.51 21.39
N ASN A 70 15.34 19.68 20.80
CA ASN A 70 14.92 19.86 19.42
C ASN A 70 16.12 20.16 18.51
N LEU A 71 17.07 19.21 18.42
CA LEU A 71 18.31 19.42 17.69
C LEU A 71 18.05 19.60 16.19
N PRO A 72 18.47 20.71 15.58
CA PRO A 72 18.37 20.90 14.14
C PRO A 72 19.38 20.01 13.42
N ILE A 73 19.04 19.57 12.19
CA ILE A 73 20.00 18.90 11.32
C ILE A 73 20.97 19.94 10.79
N ILE A 74 22.26 19.80 11.11
CA ILE A 74 23.33 20.61 10.56
C ILE A 74 23.97 19.83 9.41
N THR A 75 23.81 20.31 8.19
CA THR A 75 24.47 19.77 6.99
C THR A 75 25.68 20.61 6.63
N THR A 76 26.86 19.99 6.58
CA THR A 76 28.09 20.64 6.09
C THR A 76 28.26 20.29 4.62
N GLN A 77 28.33 21.30 3.74
CA GLN A 77 28.58 21.06 2.33
C GLN A 77 30.07 20.75 2.12
N ALA A 78 30.34 19.52 1.64
CA ALA A 78 31.71 19.10 1.33
C ALA A 78 32.34 20.06 0.29
N GLY A 79 33.54 20.54 0.60
CA GLY A 79 34.35 21.41 -0.28
C GLY A 79 34.19 22.93 -0.06
N THR A 80 33.19 23.43 0.65
CA THR A 80 33.02 24.86 0.90
C THR A 80 33.17 25.26 2.37
N GLY A 81 33.21 24.28 3.29
CA GLY A 81 33.27 24.55 4.73
C GLY A 81 32.04 25.28 5.30
N ARG A 82 31.01 25.49 4.48
CA ARG A 82 29.80 26.16 4.94
C ARG A 82 28.82 25.15 5.54
N SER A 83 28.42 25.42 6.79
CA SER A 83 27.36 24.68 7.46
C SER A 83 26.03 25.37 7.26
N TYR A 84 25.03 24.61 6.84
CA TYR A 84 23.66 25.08 6.71
C TYR A 84 22.82 24.42 7.80
N THR A 85 22.14 25.21 8.61
CA THR A 85 21.14 24.72 9.56
C THR A 85 19.86 24.46 8.77
N ASN A 86 19.48 23.20 8.67
CA ASN A 86 18.17 22.85 8.13
C ASN A 86 17.13 22.98 9.26
N ASN A 87 15.96 23.56 8.97
CA ASN A 87 14.86 23.68 9.94
C ASN A 87 14.23 22.31 10.30
N GLN A 88 14.78 21.22 9.81
CA GLN A 88 14.35 19.88 10.15
C GLN A 88 14.97 19.46 11.49
N ILE A 89 14.15 18.89 12.36
CA ILE A 89 14.60 18.32 13.62
C ILE A 89 15.24 16.96 13.35
N ALA A 90 16.37 16.68 14.03
CA ALA A 90 17.05 15.39 13.92
C ALA A 90 16.15 14.24 14.35
N TYR A 91 16.30 13.12 13.67
CA TYR A 91 15.60 11.90 14.04
C TYR A 91 16.47 11.05 14.99
N TYR A 92 15.79 10.33 15.84
CA TYR A 92 16.36 9.30 16.69
C TYR A 92 16.12 7.94 16.06
N THR A 93 17.12 7.07 16.06
CA THR A 93 16.97 5.68 15.62
C THR A 93 16.92 4.78 16.85
N ILE A 94 15.97 3.86 16.87
CA ILE A 94 15.87 2.86 17.93
C ILE A 94 17.00 1.84 17.74
N ASP A 95 17.82 1.65 18.75
CA ASP A 95 18.93 0.70 18.74
C ASP A 95 18.44 -0.77 18.83
N GLU A 96 19.37 -1.71 18.67
CA GLU A 96 19.09 -3.15 18.75
C GLU A 96 18.54 -3.58 20.12
N ASN A 97 18.82 -2.80 21.18
CA ASN A 97 18.30 -3.04 22.51
C ASN A 97 16.93 -2.37 22.76
N GLY A 98 16.35 -1.79 21.72
CA GLY A 98 15.03 -1.14 21.79
C GLY A 98 15.03 0.24 22.46
N CYS A 99 16.17 0.90 22.53
CA CYS A 99 16.35 2.18 23.19
C CYS A 99 16.67 3.30 22.20
N ILE A 100 16.36 4.53 22.59
CA ILE A 100 16.88 5.75 21.98
C ILE A 100 17.76 6.47 22.99
N ASP A 101 18.77 7.19 22.51
CA ASP A 101 19.63 8.02 23.34
C ASP A 101 19.26 9.49 23.16
N ILE A 102 18.69 10.08 24.22
CA ILE A 102 18.22 11.48 24.21
C ILE A 102 19.24 12.31 25.00
N PRO A 103 19.81 13.38 24.42
CA PRO A 103 20.71 14.27 25.16
C PRO A 103 20.11 14.70 26.48
N SER A 104 20.91 14.73 27.52
CA SER A 104 20.55 15.11 28.91
C SER A 104 19.58 14.16 29.63
N LEU A 105 18.91 13.23 28.94
CA LEU A 105 18.05 12.20 29.53
C LEU A 105 18.71 10.82 29.58
N GLY A 106 19.65 10.57 28.63
CA GLY A 106 20.26 9.25 28.43
C GLY A 106 19.36 8.28 27.67
N ARG A 107 19.59 7.00 27.91
CA ARG A 107 18.91 5.93 27.20
C ARG A 107 17.47 5.71 27.69
N VAL A 108 16.53 5.71 26.77
CA VAL A 108 15.10 5.47 27.03
C VAL A 108 14.60 4.31 26.17
N ALA A 109 14.13 3.25 26.81
CA ALA A 109 13.53 2.10 26.12
C ALA A 109 12.13 2.45 25.60
N ILE A 110 11.91 2.30 24.30
CA ILE A 110 10.64 2.63 23.63
C ILE A 110 10.10 1.51 22.74
N THR A 111 10.87 0.46 22.47
CA THR A 111 10.39 -0.71 21.74
C THR A 111 9.16 -1.32 22.41
N GLY A 112 8.20 -1.74 21.59
CA GLY A 112 6.94 -2.33 22.03
C GLY A 112 5.90 -1.31 22.53
N LEU A 113 6.25 -0.03 22.62
CA LEU A 113 5.34 1.06 22.95
C LEU A 113 4.70 1.61 21.66
N THR A 114 3.48 2.08 21.78
CA THR A 114 2.83 2.92 20.80
C THR A 114 3.42 4.33 20.80
N ARG A 115 3.12 5.12 19.79
CA ARG A 115 3.56 6.53 19.73
C ARG A 115 3.12 7.34 20.96
N SER A 116 1.87 7.16 21.38
CA SER A 116 1.32 7.86 22.55
C SER A 116 1.96 7.42 23.87
N GLU A 117 2.20 6.11 24.03
CA GLU A 117 2.89 5.57 25.22
C GLU A 117 4.34 6.02 25.29
N ALA A 118 5.06 6.02 24.15
CA ALA A 118 6.43 6.52 24.09
C ALA A 118 6.52 8.00 24.40
N ALA A 119 5.61 8.82 23.85
CA ALA A 119 5.52 10.24 24.15
C ALA A 119 5.23 10.48 25.65
N ALA A 120 4.26 9.79 26.21
CA ALA A 120 3.92 9.90 27.64
C ALA A 120 5.10 9.50 28.54
N LYS A 121 5.81 8.43 28.20
CA LYS A 121 6.99 7.97 28.95
C LYS A 121 8.10 9.03 28.96
N ILE A 122 8.47 9.57 27.80
CA ILE A 122 9.49 10.60 27.70
C ILE A 122 9.04 11.87 28.42
N GLN A 123 7.78 12.26 28.26
CA GLN A 123 7.20 13.41 28.93
C GLN A 123 7.26 13.30 30.46
N THR A 124 6.97 12.12 31.01
CA THR A 124 7.06 11.86 32.46
C THR A 124 8.49 12.04 32.95
N ILE A 125 9.47 11.44 32.26
CA ILE A 125 10.89 11.57 32.64
C ILE A 125 11.34 13.04 32.58
N LEU A 126 10.94 13.78 31.55
CA LEU A 126 11.28 15.20 31.42
C LEU A 126 10.67 16.03 32.55
N ARG A 127 9.40 15.79 32.89
CA ARG A 127 8.70 16.54 33.95
C ARG A 127 9.28 16.31 35.33
N GLU A 128 9.74 15.12 35.60
CA GLU A 128 10.36 14.77 36.89
C GLU A 128 11.76 15.35 37.02
N LYS A 129 12.56 15.39 35.96
CA LYS A 129 13.98 15.71 36.05
C LYS A 129 14.35 17.14 35.63
N LEU A 130 13.67 17.70 34.63
CA LEU A 130 14.17 18.88 33.93
C LEU A 130 13.11 19.95 33.64
N LEU A 131 11.94 19.57 33.14
CA LEU A 131 10.94 20.49 32.57
C LEU A 131 9.54 20.14 33.05
N ARG A 132 9.08 20.77 34.13
CA ARG A 132 7.78 20.45 34.79
C ARG A 132 6.57 20.57 33.90
N ASP A 133 6.62 21.42 32.89
CA ASP A 133 5.51 21.65 31.92
C ASP A 133 5.83 21.13 30.51
N ALA A 134 6.78 20.18 30.40
CA ALA A 134 7.12 19.58 29.11
C ALA A 134 5.92 18.94 28.43
N VAL A 135 5.77 19.21 27.14
CA VAL A 135 4.90 18.50 26.24
C VAL A 135 5.77 17.85 25.16
N VAL A 136 5.58 16.55 24.98
CA VAL A 136 6.37 15.75 24.04
C VAL A 136 5.47 15.29 22.89
N THR A 137 5.87 15.61 21.66
CA THR A 137 5.24 15.12 20.45
C THR A 137 6.23 14.22 19.72
N ILE A 138 5.81 13.01 19.38
CA ILE A 138 6.61 12.08 18.57
C ILE A 138 5.96 11.93 17.20
N THR A 139 6.76 12.01 16.17
CA THR A 139 6.37 11.71 14.78
C THR A 139 7.28 10.61 14.26
N SER A 140 6.69 9.55 13.74
CA SER A 140 7.47 8.50 13.09
C SER A 140 8.00 9.02 11.76
N SER A 141 9.28 8.80 11.51
CA SER A 141 9.96 9.15 10.27
C SER A 141 10.25 7.85 9.51
N ASP A 142 10.23 7.91 8.18
CA ASP A 142 10.55 6.78 7.31
C ASP A 142 9.61 5.55 7.43
N GLN A 143 8.38 5.74 7.92
CA GLN A 143 7.38 4.69 7.80
C GLN A 143 6.91 4.60 6.36
N TYR A 144 7.00 3.41 5.79
CA TYR A 144 6.58 3.15 4.41
C TYR A 144 6.06 1.73 4.24
N ILE A 145 5.28 1.57 3.20
CA ILE A 145 4.93 0.28 2.60
C ILE A 145 5.45 0.25 1.17
N THR A 146 5.50 -0.92 0.58
CA THR A 146 5.89 -1.07 -0.83
C THR A 146 4.70 -1.61 -1.62
N VAL A 147 4.28 -0.90 -2.66
CA VAL A 147 3.20 -1.34 -3.56
C VAL A 147 3.81 -1.70 -4.92
N LEU A 148 3.54 -2.91 -5.39
CA LEU A 148 4.08 -3.49 -6.61
C LEU A 148 2.98 -4.05 -7.51
N GLY A 149 3.28 -4.16 -8.80
CA GLY A 149 2.42 -4.81 -9.79
C GLY A 149 1.50 -3.85 -10.52
N GLU A 150 0.25 -4.26 -10.77
CA GLU A 150 -0.70 -3.56 -11.64
C GLU A 150 -1.41 -2.40 -10.92
N VAL A 151 -0.65 -1.38 -10.53
CA VAL A 151 -1.09 -0.07 -10.06
C VAL A 151 -0.55 1.02 -10.98
N ALA A 152 -1.12 2.22 -10.94
CA ALA A 152 -0.69 3.29 -11.84
C ALA A 152 0.74 3.76 -11.55
N ARG A 153 1.15 3.80 -10.28
CA ARG A 153 2.48 4.23 -9.84
C ARG A 153 3.02 3.29 -8.77
N PRO A 154 3.64 2.15 -9.13
CA PRO A 154 4.25 1.25 -8.16
C PRO A 154 5.46 1.91 -7.48
N GLY A 155 5.68 1.59 -6.21
CA GLY A 155 6.82 2.11 -5.47
C GLY A 155 6.60 2.11 -3.96
N LYS A 156 7.45 2.87 -3.27
CA LYS A 156 7.30 3.14 -1.84
C LYS A 156 6.22 4.19 -1.60
N VAL A 157 5.36 3.92 -0.63
CA VAL A 157 4.34 4.85 -0.14
C VAL A 157 4.67 5.16 1.31
N ASN A 158 5.04 6.41 1.57
CA ASN A 158 5.35 6.88 2.92
C ASN A 158 4.08 7.30 3.65
N PHE A 159 4.03 7.06 4.93
CA PHE A 159 2.94 7.52 5.78
C PHE A 159 3.45 8.04 7.12
N THR A 160 2.77 9.03 7.68
CA THR A 160 3.14 9.68 8.95
C THR A 160 2.13 9.42 10.07
N LYS A 161 1.00 8.82 9.73
CA LYS A 161 -0.06 8.45 10.67
C LYS A 161 0.27 7.11 11.35
N ASP A 162 -0.47 6.78 12.40
CA ASP A 162 -0.34 5.50 13.13
C ASP A 162 -0.80 4.27 12.33
N GLY A 163 -0.76 4.34 11.03
CA GLY A 163 -1.12 3.29 10.07
C GLY A 163 -1.73 3.86 8.80
N MET A 164 -1.75 3.07 7.77
CA MET A 164 -2.36 3.34 6.47
C MET A 164 -3.28 2.17 6.12
N THR A 165 -4.43 2.45 5.56
CA THR A 165 -5.31 1.39 5.05
C THR A 165 -4.83 0.92 3.67
N LEU A 166 -5.20 -0.31 3.29
CA LEU A 166 -4.90 -0.83 1.95
C LEU A 166 -5.48 0.07 0.85
N LEU A 167 -6.66 0.62 1.08
CA LEU A 167 -7.30 1.52 0.11
C LEU A 167 -6.58 2.87 -0.01
N GLU A 168 -6.12 3.45 1.12
CA GLU A 168 -5.28 4.66 1.08
C GLU A 168 -3.98 4.40 0.31
N ALA A 169 -3.34 3.26 0.53
CA ALA A 169 -2.12 2.87 -0.17
C ALA A 169 -2.32 2.73 -1.67
N LEU A 170 -3.41 2.09 -2.10
CA LEU A 170 -3.75 1.97 -3.51
C LEU A 170 -4.10 3.34 -4.13
N GLY A 171 -4.81 4.20 -3.39
CA GLY A 171 -5.11 5.57 -3.81
C GLY A 171 -3.86 6.42 -4.00
N GLU A 172 -2.88 6.36 -3.10
CA GLU A 172 -1.58 7.05 -3.23
C GLU A 172 -0.78 6.56 -4.44
N CYS A 173 -0.95 5.29 -4.81
CA CYS A 173 -0.37 4.71 -6.03
C CYS A 173 -1.15 5.06 -7.32
N GLY A 174 -2.21 5.88 -7.22
CA GLY A 174 -3.05 6.27 -8.36
C GLY A 174 -4.02 5.18 -8.80
N ASP A 175 -4.38 4.30 -7.86
CA ASP A 175 -5.31 3.19 -8.02
C ASP A 175 -4.78 2.04 -8.90
N LEU A 176 -5.57 0.98 -8.96
CA LEU A 176 -5.34 -0.22 -9.74
C LEU A 176 -5.56 0.03 -11.23
N THR A 177 -4.70 -0.51 -12.08
CA THR A 177 -4.97 -0.48 -13.52
C THR A 177 -6.19 -1.33 -13.87
N ILE A 178 -6.76 -1.12 -15.04
CA ILE A 178 -7.88 -1.96 -15.55
C ILE A 178 -7.46 -3.43 -15.67
N GLN A 179 -6.18 -3.71 -15.80
CA GLN A 179 -5.61 -5.03 -15.97
C GLN A 179 -5.27 -5.71 -14.64
N ALA A 180 -5.50 -5.06 -13.52
CA ALA A 180 -5.27 -5.61 -12.19
C ALA A 180 -6.26 -6.72 -11.84
N LYS A 181 -5.78 -7.77 -11.17
CA LYS A 181 -6.60 -8.83 -10.59
C LYS A 181 -7.09 -8.44 -9.21
N ARG A 182 -8.26 -7.81 -9.14
CA ARG A 182 -8.85 -7.25 -7.90
C ARG A 182 -9.25 -8.30 -6.87
N SER A 183 -9.49 -9.53 -7.30
CA SER A 183 -9.88 -10.65 -6.43
C SER A 183 -8.74 -11.26 -5.62
N GLU A 184 -7.49 -10.94 -5.94
CA GLU A 184 -6.33 -11.56 -5.33
C GLU A 184 -5.18 -10.56 -5.20
N ILE A 185 -5.32 -9.61 -4.30
CA ILE A 185 -4.21 -8.75 -3.88
C ILE A 185 -3.47 -9.48 -2.76
N LYS A 186 -2.16 -9.57 -2.86
CA LYS A 186 -1.30 -10.18 -1.85
C LYS A 186 -0.73 -9.10 -0.96
N VAL A 187 -0.91 -9.26 0.34
CA VAL A 187 -0.19 -8.47 1.34
C VAL A 187 0.79 -9.40 2.04
N ILE A 188 2.06 -9.08 1.96
CA ILE A 188 3.15 -9.84 2.57
C ILE A 188 3.61 -9.05 3.77
N ARG A 189 3.48 -9.64 4.95
CA ARG A 189 3.87 -9.06 6.25
C ARG A 189 4.95 -9.90 6.89
N GLN A 190 5.98 -9.25 7.37
CA GLN A 190 7.01 -9.91 8.15
C GLN A 190 6.57 -9.98 9.62
N GLU A 191 6.47 -11.19 10.16
CA GLU A 191 6.16 -11.48 11.55
C GLU A 191 7.37 -12.18 12.20
N GLY A 192 8.24 -11.40 12.84
CA GLY A 192 9.52 -11.92 13.37
C GLY A 192 10.47 -12.35 12.24
N SER A 193 10.86 -13.62 12.22
CA SER A 193 11.72 -14.21 11.18
C SER A 193 10.94 -14.79 9.99
N GLU A 194 9.62 -14.82 10.06
CA GLU A 194 8.77 -15.41 9.02
C GLU A 194 8.02 -14.34 8.23
N SER A 195 7.71 -14.65 6.97
CA SER A 195 6.87 -13.80 6.12
C SER A 195 5.52 -14.47 5.89
N LYS A 196 4.45 -13.80 6.29
CA LYS A 196 3.08 -14.27 6.12
C LYS A 196 2.41 -13.57 4.95
N VAL A 197 1.76 -14.36 4.10
CA VAL A 197 1.06 -13.88 2.91
C VAL A 197 -0.43 -13.92 3.15
N TYR A 198 -1.07 -12.77 3.01
CA TYR A 198 -2.52 -12.62 3.08
C TYR A 198 -3.06 -12.36 1.67
N LEU A 199 -4.18 -13.01 1.36
CA LEU A 199 -4.92 -12.77 0.11
C LEU A 199 -6.17 -11.96 0.43
N VAL A 200 -6.39 -10.88 -0.32
CA VAL A 200 -7.54 -9.99 -0.16
C VAL A 200 -8.26 -9.77 -1.48
N ASP A 201 -9.57 -9.80 -1.42
CA ASP A 201 -10.45 -9.42 -2.54
C ASP A 201 -11.06 -8.04 -2.23
N ILE A 202 -10.68 -7.03 -3.01
CA ILE A 202 -11.20 -5.66 -2.81
C ILE A 202 -12.60 -5.46 -3.39
N ARG A 203 -13.13 -6.45 -4.07
CA ARG A 203 -14.51 -6.44 -4.57
C ARG A 203 -15.51 -6.80 -3.47
N SER A 204 -15.04 -7.45 -2.39
CA SER A 204 -15.86 -7.83 -1.24
C SER A 204 -15.69 -6.86 -0.06
N LYS A 205 -16.77 -6.67 0.68
CA LYS A 205 -16.79 -5.97 1.97
C LYS A 205 -15.90 -6.65 3.04
N ASP A 206 -15.61 -7.94 2.89
CA ASP A 206 -14.78 -8.71 3.82
C ASP A 206 -13.37 -8.14 3.94
N LEU A 207 -12.93 -7.37 2.93
CA LEU A 207 -11.73 -6.58 3.02
C LEU A 207 -11.69 -5.71 4.29
N LEU A 208 -12.79 -5.06 4.63
CA LEU A 208 -12.86 -4.09 5.74
C LEU A 208 -12.64 -4.76 7.12
N SER A 209 -12.92 -6.05 7.23
CA SER A 209 -12.66 -6.86 8.43
C SER A 209 -11.36 -7.67 8.38
N SER A 210 -10.61 -7.54 7.29
CA SER A 210 -9.33 -8.26 7.11
C SER A 210 -8.26 -7.73 8.08
N PRO A 211 -7.41 -8.61 8.65
CA PRO A 211 -6.29 -8.21 9.51
C PRO A 211 -5.23 -7.37 8.79
N VAL A 212 -5.25 -7.35 7.45
CA VAL A 212 -4.36 -6.54 6.62
C VAL A 212 -5.06 -5.37 5.93
N TYR A 213 -6.31 -5.09 6.31
CA TYR A 213 -6.96 -3.85 5.89
C TYR A 213 -6.16 -2.62 6.34
N ARG A 214 -5.62 -2.67 7.57
CA ARG A 214 -4.64 -1.71 8.07
C ARG A 214 -3.24 -2.28 7.84
N LEU A 215 -2.50 -1.59 6.99
CA LEU A 215 -1.13 -1.93 6.67
C LEU A 215 -0.19 -1.51 7.78
N GLN A 216 0.88 -2.26 7.95
CA GLN A 216 1.96 -1.99 8.89
C GLN A 216 3.23 -1.59 8.12
N GLN A 217 4.18 -1.01 8.83
CA GLN A 217 5.47 -0.67 8.27
C GLN A 217 6.14 -1.91 7.63
N ASN A 218 6.77 -1.70 6.48
CA ASN A 218 7.42 -2.72 5.66
C ASN A 218 6.48 -3.75 5.02
N ASP A 219 5.15 -3.62 5.13
CA ASP A 219 4.24 -4.46 4.35
C ASP A 219 4.51 -4.29 2.84
N ILE A 220 4.41 -5.39 2.11
CA ILE A 220 4.49 -5.39 0.66
C ILE A 220 3.11 -5.73 0.11
N VAL A 221 2.53 -4.82 -0.64
CA VAL A 221 1.28 -5.00 -1.36
C VAL A 221 1.60 -5.35 -2.81
N TYR A 222 1.23 -6.55 -3.23
CA TYR A 222 1.45 -6.99 -4.60
C TYR A 222 0.14 -7.21 -5.32
N VAL A 223 -0.08 -6.43 -6.37
CA VAL A 223 -1.25 -6.50 -7.26
C VAL A 223 -0.90 -7.30 -8.49
N GLN A 224 -1.51 -8.48 -8.63
CA GLN A 224 -1.26 -9.33 -9.77
C GLN A 224 -1.90 -8.79 -11.05
N PRO A 225 -1.25 -8.96 -12.22
CA PRO A 225 -1.89 -8.75 -13.51
C PRO A 225 -2.98 -9.81 -13.77
N ASN A 226 -4.01 -9.43 -14.51
CA ASN A 226 -5.01 -10.36 -14.98
C ASN A 226 -4.47 -11.24 -16.15
N ARG A 227 -5.23 -12.27 -16.53
CA ARG A 227 -4.81 -13.20 -17.60
C ARG A 227 -4.57 -12.51 -18.94
N VAL A 228 -5.30 -11.43 -19.23
CA VAL A 228 -5.13 -10.67 -20.48
C VAL A 228 -3.76 -10.01 -20.52
N ARG A 229 -3.37 -9.37 -19.41
CA ARG A 229 -2.04 -8.73 -19.29
C ARG A 229 -0.91 -9.75 -19.32
N MET A 230 -1.07 -10.87 -18.60
CA MET A 230 -0.08 -11.96 -18.64
C MET A 230 0.08 -12.54 -20.04
N GLY A 231 -1.01 -12.72 -20.78
CA GLY A 231 -0.96 -13.21 -22.16
C GLY A 231 -0.27 -12.27 -23.13
N GLN A 232 -0.20 -10.95 -22.82
CA GLN A 232 0.56 -9.98 -23.64
C GLN A 232 2.08 -10.17 -23.51
N SER A 233 2.56 -10.84 -22.49
CA SER A 233 4.00 -11.14 -22.31
C SER A 233 4.48 -12.30 -23.17
N THR A 234 3.56 -13.14 -23.68
CA THR A 234 3.88 -14.31 -24.50
C THR A 234 3.46 -14.05 -25.94
N TYR A 235 4.44 -13.75 -26.79
CA TYR A 235 4.21 -13.37 -28.20
C TYR A 235 3.35 -14.36 -29.01
N ASN A 236 3.51 -15.66 -28.76
CA ASN A 236 2.79 -16.72 -29.49
C ASN A 236 1.35 -16.93 -29.03
N GLU A 237 1.00 -16.71 -27.77
CA GLU A 237 -0.37 -16.92 -27.29
C GLU A 237 -1.31 -15.78 -27.70
N ASN A 238 -0.81 -14.57 -27.86
CA ASN A 238 -1.64 -13.40 -28.24
C ASN A 238 -2.00 -13.39 -29.73
N SER A 239 -1.13 -13.87 -30.61
CA SER A 239 -1.42 -13.91 -32.04
C SER A 239 -2.52 -14.92 -32.39
N ILE A 240 -2.57 -16.05 -31.69
CA ILE A 240 -3.59 -17.09 -31.92
C ILE A 240 -4.94 -16.70 -31.28
N ARG A 241 -4.93 -15.94 -30.17
CA ARG A 241 -6.14 -15.49 -29.47
C ARG A 241 -6.72 -14.18 -30.01
N SER A 242 -6.04 -13.49 -30.90
CA SER A 242 -6.56 -12.23 -31.43
C SER A 242 -7.77 -12.51 -32.35
N ILE A 243 -8.84 -11.76 -32.15
CA ILE A 243 -10.04 -11.81 -32.98
C ILE A 243 -9.70 -11.60 -34.45
N SER A 244 -8.71 -10.74 -34.74
CA SER A 244 -8.24 -10.48 -36.11
C SER A 244 -7.64 -11.71 -36.77
N THR A 245 -6.92 -12.56 -36.06
CA THR A 245 -6.37 -13.83 -36.61
C THR A 245 -7.49 -14.78 -37.00
N TRP A 246 -8.51 -14.92 -36.17
CA TRP A 246 -9.65 -15.76 -36.47
C TRP A 246 -10.53 -15.22 -37.59
N ILE A 247 -10.69 -13.89 -37.67
CA ILE A 247 -11.38 -13.25 -38.81
C ILE A 247 -10.60 -13.51 -40.12
N SER A 248 -9.28 -13.38 -40.10
CA SER A 248 -8.44 -13.62 -41.27
C SER A 248 -8.51 -15.09 -41.72
N VAL A 249 -8.45 -16.04 -40.78
CA VAL A 249 -8.58 -17.48 -41.09
C VAL A 249 -9.96 -17.80 -41.62
N SER A 250 -11.03 -17.27 -41.01
CA SER A 250 -12.40 -17.54 -41.51
C SER A 250 -12.67 -16.88 -42.88
N SER A 251 -12.12 -15.71 -43.13
CA SER A 251 -12.18 -15.05 -44.45
C SER A 251 -11.46 -15.87 -45.52
N LEU A 252 -10.28 -16.40 -45.21
CA LEU A 252 -9.53 -17.27 -46.10
C LEU A 252 -10.30 -18.55 -46.43
N LEU A 253 -10.89 -19.19 -45.40
CA LEU A 253 -11.70 -20.41 -45.60
C LEU A 253 -12.96 -20.14 -46.42
N MET A 254 -13.60 -19.00 -46.23
CA MET A 254 -14.76 -18.59 -46.97
C MET A 254 -14.42 -18.34 -48.46
N SER A 255 -13.29 -17.68 -48.73
CA SER A 255 -12.80 -17.43 -50.09
C SER A 255 -12.44 -18.72 -50.82
N LEU A 256 -11.80 -19.67 -50.14
CA LEU A 256 -11.51 -21.00 -50.66
C LEU A 256 -12.79 -21.79 -50.95
N GLY A 257 -13.78 -21.73 -50.06
CA GLY A 257 -15.08 -22.35 -50.25
C GLY A 257 -15.81 -21.84 -51.51
N ILE A 258 -15.80 -20.53 -51.73
CA ILE A 258 -16.41 -19.93 -52.93
C ILE A 258 -15.68 -20.40 -54.20
N LEU A 259 -14.35 -20.55 -54.14
CA LEU A 259 -13.56 -21.00 -55.30
C LEU A 259 -13.82 -22.45 -55.67
N ILE A 260 -14.05 -23.32 -54.69
CA ILE A 260 -14.24 -24.76 -54.89
C ILE A 260 -15.70 -25.09 -55.32
N PHE A 261 -16.66 -24.30 -54.84
CA PHE A 261 -18.10 -24.55 -55.12
C PHE A 261 -18.68 -23.67 -56.25
N LYS A 262 -17.84 -22.94 -56.95
CA LYS A 262 -18.19 -22.21 -58.13
C LYS A 262 -17.90 -23.09 -59.38
#